data_e8bb75d2e24de4d82f092840d1c04b52
#
_entry.id   e8bb75d2e24de4d82f092840d1c04b52
#
_cell.length_a   1.000
_cell.length_b   1.000
_cell.length_c   1.000
_cell.angle_alpha   90.00
_cell.angle_beta   90.00
_cell.angle_gamma   90.00
#
_symmetry.space_group_name_H-M   'P 1'
#
loop_
_entity.id
_entity.type
_entity.pdbx_description
1 polymer ?
#
loop_
_entity_poly.entity_id
_entity_poly.type
_entity_poly.pdbx_seq_one_letter_code
_entity_poly.pdbx_strand_id
1 'polypeptide(L)'
;MELIINLSYYHVADDVPETDSDIAVVIDVLRATTTISWALKNGADSIQVFSDLDLLKDTAKKWDGNKRLMLAERGGKTIDGFDLGNSPLSVTKETVQGKRLFMSTTNGTKSLKKVQNVEYLFAMSLPNRKAVAKRIISLNKKNVLILGSGWEGSYSLEDSLAAGALAYYIKENYNSEVNILNDELQASLALWNVWKNDILELSLIHISEPTRPY
;
A
#
# COMPACT_ATOMS: atom_id res chain seq x y z
N MET A 1 -30.82 -10.33 -0.95
CA MET A 1 -30.43 -9.13 -1.71
C MET A 1 -28.92 -9.18 -1.86
N GLU A 2 -28.44 -9.29 -3.08
CA GLU A 2 -26.99 -9.27 -3.32
C GLU A 2 -26.46 -7.88 -2.98
N LEU A 3 -25.34 -7.82 -2.26
CA LEU A 3 -24.75 -6.56 -1.82
C LEU A 3 -24.02 -5.90 -2.99
N ILE A 4 -24.28 -4.61 -3.21
CA ILE A 4 -23.54 -3.79 -4.19
C ILE A 4 -22.25 -3.33 -3.54
N ILE A 5 -21.11 -3.47 -4.24
CA ILE A 5 -19.83 -2.90 -3.80
C ILE A 5 -19.59 -1.57 -4.50
N ASN A 6 -19.41 -0.52 -3.73
CA ASN A 6 -19.03 0.81 -4.20
C ASN A 6 -17.54 1.02 -4.02
N LEU A 7 -16.83 1.32 -5.10
CA LEU A 7 -15.39 1.56 -5.10
C LEU A 7 -15.09 3.01 -5.44
N SER A 8 -14.25 3.68 -4.66
CA SER A 8 -13.66 4.98 -4.96
C SER A 8 -12.14 4.93 -4.83
N TYR A 9 -11.43 5.78 -5.56
CA TYR A 9 -9.98 5.92 -5.48
C TYR A 9 -9.59 7.39 -5.45
N TYR A 10 -8.65 7.72 -4.57
CA TYR A 10 -7.99 9.02 -4.51
C TYR A 10 -6.49 8.82 -4.53
N HIS A 11 -5.78 9.59 -5.34
CA HIS A 11 -4.35 9.39 -5.54
C HIS A 11 -3.49 9.88 -4.37
N VAL A 12 -4.02 10.79 -3.52
CA VAL A 12 -3.36 11.29 -2.31
C VAL A 12 -4.37 11.49 -1.17
N ALA A 13 -3.85 11.47 0.06
CA ALA A 13 -4.67 11.56 1.27
C ALA A 13 -5.41 12.90 1.44
N ASP A 14 -4.86 13.98 0.89
CA ASP A 14 -5.42 15.33 1.03
C ASP A 14 -6.71 15.50 0.22
N ASP A 15 -6.88 14.73 -0.86
CA ASP A 15 -8.05 14.80 -1.74
C ASP A 15 -9.22 13.91 -1.26
N VAL A 16 -9.00 13.08 -0.24
CA VAL A 16 -10.05 12.19 0.29
C VAL A 16 -11.08 13.02 1.06
N PRO A 17 -12.35 13.05 0.62
CA PRO A 17 -13.42 13.70 1.36
C PRO A 17 -13.70 12.96 2.69
N GLU A 18 -14.50 13.59 3.56
CA GLU A 18 -15.07 12.85 4.68
C GLU A 18 -16.06 11.82 4.15
N THR A 19 -15.77 10.54 4.34
CA THR A 19 -16.58 9.43 3.84
C THR A 19 -16.76 8.36 4.90
N ASP A 20 -17.96 7.77 4.95
CA ASP A 20 -18.25 6.56 5.73
C ASP A 20 -17.85 5.32 4.92
N SER A 21 -16.55 5.05 4.87
CA SER A 21 -16.04 3.84 4.22
C SER A 21 -15.94 2.70 5.22
N ASP A 22 -16.47 1.53 4.86
CA ASP A 22 -16.36 0.30 5.66
C ASP A 22 -14.93 -0.25 5.59
N ILE A 23 -14.34 -0.16 4.40
CA ILE A 23 -13.02 -0.70 4.07
C ILE A 23 -12.16 0.41 3.49
N ALA A 24 -10.89 0.49 3.91
CA ALA A 24 -9.87 1.24 3.22
C ALA A 24 -8.73 0.34 2.73
N VAL A 25 -8.22 0.64 1.55
CA VAL A 25 -7.06 -0.03 0.95
C VAL A 25 -6.01 1.02 0.65
N VAL A 26 -4.91 1.02 1.39
CA VAL A 26 -3.79 1.93 1.17
C VAL A 26 -2.78 1.31 0.22
N ILE A 27 -2.37 2.09 -0.77
CA ILE A 27 -1.44 1.71 -1.83
C ILE A 27 -0.22 2.64 -1.78
N ASP A 28 0.96 2.03 -1.73
CA ASP A 28 2.28 2.66 -1.88
C ASP A 28 3.17 1.61 -2.55
N VAL A 29 3.03 1.50 -3.88
CA VAL A 29 3.69 0.43 -4.65
C VAL A 29 5.20 0.58 -4.57
N LEU A 30 5.68 1.81 -4.58
CA LEU A 30 7.09 2.12 -4.51
C LEU A 30 7.38 3.13 -3.38
N ARG A 31 7.50 2.54 -2.14
CA ARG A 31 7.75 1.10 -1.96
C ARG A 31 7.06 0.48 -0.74
N ALA A 32 6.38 1.26 0.14
CA ALA A 32 5.99 0.79 1.48
C ALA A 32 5.13 -0.48 1.46
N THR A 33 4.01 -0.47 0.71
CA THR A 33 3.09 -1.62 0.72
C THR A 33 3.65 -2.85 -0.01
N THR A 34 4.57 -2.65 -0.97
CA THR A 34 5.32 -3.76 -1.56
C THR A 34 6.27 -4.38 -0.53
N THR A 35 7.02 -3.57 0.22
CA THR A 35 7.92 -4.04 1.28
C THR A 35 7.15 -4.79 2.37
N ILE A 36 6.00 -4.27 2.81
CA ILE A 36 5.10 -4.92 3.76
C ILE A 36 4.66 -6.31 3.23
N SER A 37 4.22 -6.37 1.98
CA SER A 37 3.74 -7.62 1.36
C SER A 37 4.83 -8.67 1.29
N TRP A 38 6.05 -8.28 0.89
CA TRP A 38 7.20 -9.18 0.82
C TRP A 38 7.69 -9.63 2.20
N ALA A 39 7.75 -8.75 3.18
CA ALA A 39 8.16 -9.08 4.54
C ALA A 39 7.23 -10.14 5.15
N LEU A 40 5.91 -9.96 5.04
CA LEU A 40 4.92 -10.94 5.52
C LEU A 40 5.01 -12.27 4.76
N LYS A 41 5.17 -12.24 3.43
CA LYS A 41 5.38 -13.44 2.61
C LYS A 41 6.64 -14.20 3.02
N ASN A 42 7.70 -13.48 3.42
CA ASN A 42 8.98 -14.06 3.83
C ASN A 42 9.01 -14.45 5.32
N GLY A 43 7.86 -14.39 6.01
CA GLY A 43 7.69 -14.93 7.35
C GLY A 43 7.94 -13.95 8.48
N ALA A 44 7.84 -12.64 8.23
CA ALA A 44 7.73 -11.68 9.32
C ALA A 44 6.46 -11.96 10.14
N ASP A 45 6.57 -11.94 11.48
CA ASP A 45 5.42 -12.23 12.36
C ASP A 45 4.36 -11.14 12.29
N SER A 46 4.81 -9.89 12.24
CA SER A 46 3.93 -8.72 12.13
C SER A 46 4.72 -7.48 11.73
N ILE A 47 4.00 -6.47 11.24
CA ILE A 47 4.57 -5.15 10.93
C ILE A 47 3.72 -4.10 11.62
N GLN A 48 4.37 -3.21 12.37
CA GLN A 48 3.75 -2.04 12.96
C GLN A 48 4.28 -0.78 12.31
N VAL A 49 3.38 0.07 11.81
CA VAL A 49 3.73 1.28 11.08
C VAL A 49 3.62 2.50 12.00
N PHE A 50 4.55 3.44 11.86
CA PHE A 50 4.65 4.64 12.69
C PHE A 50 4.84 5.89 11.82
N SER A 51 4.21 6.98 12.21
CA SER A 51 4.46 8.32 11.66
C SER A 51 5.59 9.06 12.39
N ASP A 52 5.91 8.63 13.61
CA ASP A 52 6.92 9.23 14.48
C ASP A 52 8.08 8.25 14.72
N LEU A 53 9.31 8.70 14.45
CA LEU A 53 10.51 7.87 14.54
C LEU A 53 10.94 7.60 15.99
N ASP A 54 10.72 8.54 16.90
CA ASP A 54 11.11 8.37 18.30
C ASP A 54 10.15 7.39 18.98
N LEU A 55 8.85 7.52 18.71
CA LEU A 55 7.85 6.55 19.16
C LEU A 55 8.13 5.14 18.59
N LEU A 56 8.57 5.04 17.32
CA LEU A 56 8.98 3.78 16.72
C LEU A 56 10.14 3.16 17.51
N LYS A 57 11.21 3.93 17.73
CA LYS A 57 12.40 3.46 18.47
C LYS A 57 12.04 3.03 19.88
N ASP A 58 11.27 3.83 20.60
CA ASP A 58 10.89 3.54 21.98
C ASP A 58 9.95 2.33 22.10
N THR A 59 9.08 2.14 21.10
CA THR A 59 8.25 0.93 21.03
C THR A 59 9.09 -0.29 20.70
N ALA A 60 9.98 -0.19 19.73
CA ALA A 60 10.86 -1.28 19.33
C ALA A 60 11.81 -1.73 20.44
N LYS A 61 12.35 -0.80 21.27
CA LYS A 61 13.21 -1.11 22.42
C LYS A 61 12.58 -2.06 23.45
N LYS A 62 11.24 -2.13 23.52
CA LYS A 62 10.50 -3.04 24.40
C LYS A 62 10.53 -4.50 23.96
N TRP A 63 11.06 -4.77 22.76
CA TRP A 63 11.16 -6.09 22.14
C TRP A 63 12.61 -6.58 22.14
N ASP A 64 12.79 -7.91 22.26
CA ASP A 64 14.09 -8.55 22.12
C ASP A 64 14.74 -8.15 20.78
N GLY A 65 15.99 -7.67 20.83
CA GLY A 65 16.73 -7.24 19.66
C GLY A 65 16.84 -8.30 18.55
N ASN A 66 16.89 -9.59 18.92
CA ASN A 66 16.94 -10.70 17.96
C ASN A 66 15.60 -10.99 17.28
N LYS A 67 14.48 -10.51 17.87
CA LYS A 67 13.11 -10.76 17.39
C LYS A 67 12.45 -9.52 16.77
N ARG A 68 13.21 -8.46 16.52
CA ARG A 68 12.71 -7.22 15.93
C ARG A 68 13.62 -6.70 14.83
N LEU A 69 13.04 -5.87 13.96
CA LEU A 69 13.75 -5.04 13.01
C LEU A 69 13.08 -3.67 12.94
N MET A 70 13.91 -2.62 12.87
CA MET A 70 13.45 -1.26 12.63
C MET A 70 13.76 -0.86 11.18
N LEU A 71 12.73 -0.45 10.45
CA LEU A 71 12.80 -0.05 9.05
C LEU A 71 12.42 1.42 8.92
N ALA A 72 13.31 2.24 8.39
CA ALA A 72 12.98 3.63 8.07
C ALA A 72 13.79 4.18 6.92
N GLU A 73 13.17 5.09 6.16
CA GLU A 73 13.81 5.81 5.06
C GLU A 73 13.41 7.29 5.05
N ARG A 74 14.31 8.10 4.51
CA ARG A 74 14.03 9.47 4.07
C ARG A 74 14.77 9.72 2.76
N GLY A 75 14.06 10.24 1.76
CA GLY A 75 14.64 10.46 0.42
C GLY A 75 15.22 9.17 -0.19
N GLY A 76 14.61 8.02 0.04
CA GLY A 76 15.05 6.71 -0.48
C GLY A 76 16.24 6.07 0.26
N LYS A 77 16.85 6.75 1.26
CA LYS A 77 18.01 6.26 2.02
C LYS A 77 17.59 5.76 3.40
N THR A 78 18.25 4.70 3.86
CA THR A 78 18.09 4.20 5.25
C THR A 78 18.53 5.27 6.23
N ILE A 79 17.75 5.48 7.29
CA ILE A 79 18.09 6.41 8.39
C ILE A 79 19.10 5.75 9.32
N ASP A 80 20.09 6.51 9.78
CA ASP A 80 21.08 6.03 10.75
C ASP A 80 20.43 5.50 12.03
N GLY A 81 20.92 4.35 12.48
CA GLY A 81 20.38 3.66 13.64
C GLY A 81 19.15 2.79 13.38
N PHE A 82 18.75 2.61 12.11
CA PHE A 82 17.76 1.63 11.69
C PHE A 82 18.43 0.44 11.01
N ASP A 83 17.79 -0.75 11.14
CA ASP A 83 18.35 -2.00 10.61
C ASP A 83 18.25 -2.07 9.09
N LEU A 84 17.14 -1.56 8.51
CA LEU A 84 16.86 -1.60 7.08
C LEU A 84 16.20 -0.29 6.61
N GLY A 85 16.33 -0.04 5.30
CA GLY A 85 15.50 0.95 4.60
C GLY A 85 14.15 0.38 4.18
N ASN A 86 13.53 1.04 3.21
CA ASN A 86 12.23 0.64 2.66
C ASN A 86 12.39 -0.07 1.29
N SER A 87 13.28 -1.06 1.21
CA SER A 87 13.47 -1.83 -0.02
C SER A 87 12.87 -3.24 0.12
N PRO A 88 11.96 -3.68 -0.77
CA PRO A 88 11.46 -5.05 -0.76
C PRO A 88 12.57 -6.10 -0.95
N LEU A 89 13.69 -5.73 -1.56
CA LEU A 89 14.84 -6.62 -1.74
C LEU A 89 15.59 -6.89 -0.43
N SER A 90 15.46 -6.03 0.58
CA SER A 90 16.14 -6.20 1.88
C SER A 90 15.36 -7.12 2.83
N VAL A 91 14.06 -7.33 2.61
CA VAL A 91 13.20 -8.12 3.49
C VAL A 91 13.17 -9.60 3.05
N THR A 92 14.33 -10.21 2.98
CA THR A 92 14.48 -11.63 2.63
C THR A 92 14.00 -12.54 3.77
N LYS A 93 13.78 -13.83 3.48
CA LYS A 93 13.40 -14.82 4.50
C LYS A 93 14.39 -14.87 5.65
N GLU A 94 15.68 -14.86 5.34
CA GLU A 94 16.78 -14.91 6.32
C GLU A 94 16.76 -13.68 7.23
N THR A 95 16.34 -12.52 6.69
CA THR A 95 16.34 -11.26 7.43
C THR A 95 15.13 -11.13 8.34
N VAL A 96 13.91 -11.50 7.88
CA VAL A 96 12.67 -11.14 8.55
C VAL A 96 11.91 -12.28 9.21
N GLN A 97 12.24 -13.55 8.93
CA GLN A 97 11.48 -14.69 9.43
C GLN A 97 11.43 -14.71 10.97
N GLY A 98 10.23 -14.82 11.53
CA GLY A 98 9.97 -14.87 12.97
C GLY A 98 10.25 -13.54 13.69
N LYS A 99 10.37 -12.42 12.97
CA LYS A 99 10.62 -11.12 13.55
C LYS A 99 9.41 -10.21 13.42
N ARG A 100 9.23 -9.34 14.41
CA ARG A 100 8.33 -8.20 14.35
C ARG A 100 9.07 -7.00 13.73
N LEU A 101 8.45 -6.37 12.75
CA LEU A 101 8.98 -5.20 12.07
C LEU A 101 8.30 -3.92 12.56
N PHE A 102 9.10 -2.89 12.78
CA PHE A 102 8.67 -1.53 13.16
C PHE A 102 9.08 -0.60 12.01
N MET A 103 8.10 -0.05 11.30
CA MET A 103 8.35 0.61 10.01
C MET A 103 7.86 2.05 10.00
N SER A 104 8.66 2.95 9.45
CA SER A 104 8.25 4.32 9.14
C SER A 104 8.66 4.68 7.71
N THR A 105 7.72 5.29 6.97
CA THR A 105 7.95 5.77 5.60
C THR A 105 7.39 7.17 5.43
N THR A 106 7.84 7.89 4.41
CA THR A 106 7.46 9.28 4.21
C THR A 106 5.99 9.43 3.81
N ASN A 107 5.54 8.70 2.78
CA ASN A 107 4.20 8.87 2.19
C ASN A 107 3.16 7.89 2.77
N GLY A 108 3.47 6.61 2.88
CA GLY A 108 2.52 5.59 3.31
C GLY A 108 1.93 5.81 4.70
N THR A 109 2.70 6.42 5.63
CA THR A 109 2.20 6.71 6.98
C THR A 109 1.13 7.81 7.01
N LYS A 110 1.20 8.81 6.11
CA LYS A 110 0.19 9.87 5.97
C LYS A 110 -1.15 9.28 5.50
N SER A 111 -1.10 8.42 4.49
CA SER A 111 -2.29 7.75 3.96
C SER A 111 -2.93 6.81 5.00
N LEU A 112 -2.13 6.03 5.74
CA LEU A 112 -2.62 5.18 6.82
C LEU A 112 -3.31 5.99 7.93
N LYS A 113 -2.74 7.14 8.33
CA LYS A 113 -3.34 8.01 9.35
C LYS A 113 -4.69 8.57 8.92
N LYS A 114 -4.86 8.92 7.63
CA LYS A 114 -6.12 9.44 7.08
C LYS A 114 -7.27 8.44 7.23
N VAL A 115 -6.99 7.15 7.09
CA VAL A 115 -8.01 6.08 7.07
C VAL A 115 -7.94 5.14 8.28
N GLN A 116 -7.27 5.52 9.36
CA GLN A 116 -7.03 4.63 10.53
C GLN A 116 -8.30 4.19 11.28
N ASN A 117 -9.41 4.90 11.12
CA ASN A 117 -10.66 4.66 11.85
C ASN A 117 -11.66 3.78 11.11
N VAL A 118 -11.33 3.28 9.90
CA VAL A 118 -12.23 2.36 9.17
C VAL A 118 -12.28 0.98 9.85
N GLU A 119 -13.37 0.25 9.64
CA GLU A 119 -13.53 -1.08 10.23
C GLU A 119 -12.46 -2.07 9.73
N TYR A 120 -12.13 -2.00 8.43
CA TYR A 120 -11.10 -2.85 7.81
C TYR A 120 -10.10 -2.02 7.01
N LEU A 121 -8.83 -2.14 7.35
CA LEU A 121 -7.72 -1.45 6.68
C LEU A 121 -6.75 -2.47 6.06
N PHE A 122 -6.49 -2.31 4.77
CA PHE A 122 -5.55 -3.16 4.02
C PHE A 122 -4.38 -2.34 3.47
N ALA A 123 -3.18 -2.89 3.54
CA ALA A 123 -2.03 -2.47 2.76
C ALA A 123 -1.94 -3.32 1.49
N MET A 124 -1.97 -2.69 0.32
CA MET A 124 -2.00 -3.39 -0.96
C MET A 124 -0.92 -2.88 -1.92
N SER A 125 -0.35 -3.80 -2.64
CA SER A 125 0.51 -3.57 -3.80
C SER A 125 0.18 -4.60 -4.90
N LEU A 126 0.82 -4.50 -6.05
CA LEU A 126 0.54 -5.41 -7.17
C LEU A 126 0.67 -6.91 -6.80
N PRO A 127 1.70 -7.35 -6.03
CA PRO A 127 1.85 -8.77 -5.66
C PRO A 127 0.69 -9.34 -4.86
N ASN A 128 0.12 -8.61 -3.91
CA ASN A 128 -0.95 -9.13 -3.03
C ASN A 128 -2.37 -8.71 -3.44
N ARG A 129 -2.56 -7.99 -4.55
CA ARG A 129 -3.85 -7.44 -4.99
C ARG A 129 -4.99 -8.45 -5.05
N LYS A 130 -4.69 -9.69 -5.54
CA LYS A 130 -5.70 -10.75 -5.62
C LYS A 130 -6.16 -11.25 -4.25
N ALA A 131 -5.25 -11.32 -3.29
CA ALA A 131 -5.57 -11.73 -1.91
C ALA A 131 -6.43 -10.66 -1.23
N VAL A 132 -6.07 -9.37 -1.38
CA VAL A 132 -6.85 -8.24 -0.87
C VAL A 132 -8.25 -8.21 -1.50
N ALA A 133 -8.36 -8.33 -2.82
CA ALA A 133 -9.64 -8.36 -3.52
C ALA A 133 -10.55 -9.50 -3.03
N LYS A 134 -10.02 -10.72 -2.92
CA LYS A 134 -10.77 -11.87 -2.37
C LYS A 134 -11.25 -11.60 -0.94
N ARG A 135 -10.42 -10.95 -0.11
CA ARG A 135 -10.81 -10.61 1.25
C ARG A 135 -11.91 -9.54 1.27
N ILE A 136 -11.81 -8.50 0.46
CA ILE A 136 -12.85 -7.46 0.32
C ILE A 136 -14.19 -8.11 -0.04
N ILE A 137 -14.21 -8.95 -1.07
CA ILE A 137 -15.42 -9.67 -1.50
C ILE A 137 -16.00 -10.51 -0.35
N SER A 138 -15.15 -11.21 0.41
CA SER A 138 -15.59 -12.09 1.51
C SER A 138 -16.14 -11.34 2.73
N LEU A 139 -15.79 -10.06 2.91
CA LEU A 139 -16.27 -9.24 4.03
C LEU A 139 -17.72 -8.78 3.86
N ASN A 140 -18.24 -8.84 2.64
CA ASN A 140 -19.62 -8.45 2.34
C ASN A 140 -19.95 -7.04 2.85
N LYS A 141 -19.06 -6.07 2.59
CA LYS A 141 -19.19 -4.66 2.94
C LYS A 141 -19.43 -3.81 1.69
N LYS A 142 -20.10 -2.67 1.86
CA LYS A 142 -20.60 -1.88 0.74
C LYS A 142 -19.57 -0.88 0.21
N ASN A 143 -18.94 -0.10 1.09
CA ASN A 143 -18.15 1.06 0.68
C ASN A 143 -16.65 0.79 0.87
N VAL A 144 -15.90 0.81 -0.23
CA VAL A 144 -14.46 0.56 -0.27
C VAL A 144 -13.76 1.79 -0.81
N LEU A 145 -12.97 2.41 0.04
CA LEU A 145 -12.06 3.50 -0.32
C LEU A 145 -10.69 2.93 -0.68
N ILE A 146 -10.20 3.20 -1.87
CA ILE A 146 -8.84 2.93 -2.28
C ILE A 146 -8.07 4.24 -2.20
N LEU A 147 -6.90 4.24 -1.55
CA LEU A 147 -6.11 5.43 -1.31
C LEU A 147 -4.66 5.20 -1.73
N GLY A 148 -4.22 5.93 -2.74
CA GLY A 148 -2.82 6.04 -3.12
C GLY A 148 -2.03 6.86 -2.10
N SER A 149 -0.75 6.65 -2.03
CA SER A 149 0.14 7.44 -1.18
C SER A 149 0.75 8.62 -1.93
N GLY A 150 0.74 8.57 -3.25
CA GLY A 150 1.31 9.58 -4.11
C GLY A 150 2.83 9.72 -3.93
N TRP A 151 3.41 10.66 -4.64
CA TRP A 151 4.82 11.05 -4.52
C TRP A 151 4.91 12.52 -4.10
N GLU A 152 5.34 12.79 -2.86
CA GLU A 152 5.45 14.16 -2.31
C GLU A 152 4.19 15.01 -2.51
N GLY A 153 3.02 14.39 -2.33
CA GLY A 153 1.72 15.04 -2.53
C GLY A 153 1.24 15.11 -3.99
N SER A 154 1.99 14.52 -4.92
CA SER A 154 1.64 14.47 -6.35
C SER A 154 1.15 13.08 -6.76
N TYR A 155 0.61 13.00 -7.98
CA TYR A 155 0.12 11.77 -8.58
C TYR A 155 1.22 10.71 -8.73
N SER A 156 0.89 9.46 -8.38
CA SER A 156 1.73 8.27 -8.56
C SER A 156 1.07 7.34 -9.58
N LEU A 157 1.77 7.10 -10.69
CA LEU A 157 1.26 6.29 -11.80
C LEU A 157 1.10 4.82 -11.39
N GLU A 158 2.08 4.29 -10.64
CA GLU A 158 2.08 2.90 -10.17
C GLU A 158 1.01 2.65 -9.10
N ASP A 159 0.70 3.61 -8.23
CA ASP A 159 -0.37 3.48 -7.25
C ASP A 159 -1.73 3.45 -7.96
N SER A 160 -1.92 4.33 -8.95
CA SER A 160 -3.12 4.37 -9.77
C SER A 160 -3.29 3.10 -10.60
N LEU A 161 -2.20 2.56 -11.17
CA LEU A 161 -2.20 1.28 -11.86
C LEU A 161 -2.64 0.15 -10.93
N ALA A 162 -2.15 0.13 -9.70
CA ALA A 162 -2.49 -0.88 -8.70
C ALA A 162 -3.95 -0.74 -8.23
N ALA A 163 -4.46 0.47 -8.10
CA ALA A 163 -5.88 0.73 -7.81
C ALA A 163 -6.79 0.19 -8.92
N GLY A 164 -6.44 0.46 -10.18
CA GLY A 164 -7.12 -0.10 -11.35
C GLY A 164 -7.08 -1.63 -11.38
N ALA A 165 -5.93 -2.23 -11.04
CA ALA A 165 -5.77 -3.69 -10.96
C ALA A 165 -6.67 -4.33 -9.88
N LEU A 166 -6.83 -3.67 -8.73
CA LEU A 166 -7.73 -4.11 -7.67
C LEU A 166 -9.19 -4.05 -8.11
N ALA A 167 -9.62 -2.90 -8.61
CA ALA A 167 -10.99 -2.69 -9.09
C ALA A 167 -11.35 -3.65 -10.23
N TYR A 168 -10.44 -3.83 -11.19
CA TYR A 168 -10.60 -4.79 -12.27
C TYR A 168 -10.83 -6.21 -11.73
N TYR A 169 -9.99 -6.68 -10.78
CA TYR A 169 -10.12 -8.01 -10.22
C TYR A 169 -11.45 -8.19 -9.46
N ILE A 170 -11.89 -7.18 -8.70
CA ILE A 170 -13.17 -7.23 -7.99
C ILE A 170 -14.31 -7.33 -9.01
N LYS A 171 -14.33 -6.50 -10.05
CA LYS A 171 -15.37 -6.52 -11.10
C LYS A 171 -15.47 -7.88 -11.82
N GLU A 172 -14.34 -8.52 -12.09
CA GLU A 172 -14.29 -9.81 -12.78
C GLU A 172 -14.67 -11.01 -11.90
N ASN A 173 -14.58 -10.89 -10.58
CA ASN A 173 -14.72 -12.03 -9.66
C ASN A 173 -15.85 -11.86 -8.62
N TYR A 174 -16.55 -10.73 -8.63
CA TYR A 174 -17.72 -10.50 -7.79
C TYR A 174 -18.99 -10.73 -8.63
N ASN A 175 -19.89 -11.57 -8.12
CA ASN A 175 -21.09 -12.01 -8.88
C ASN A 175 -22.22 -10.97 -8.86
N SER A 176 -22.06 -9.87 -8.12
CA SER A 176 -23.04 -8.79 -8.01
C SER A 176 -22.52 -7.48 -8.57
N GLU A 177 -23.31 -6.42 -8.45
CA GLU A 177 -22.99 -5.11 -9.00
C GLU A 177 -21.80 -4.46 -8.29
N VAL A 178 -20.88 -3.88 -9.08
CA VAL A 178 -19.74 -3.08 -8.61
C VAL A 178 -19.81 -1.69 -9.22
N ASN A 179 -20.04 -0.69 -8.38
CA ASN A 179 -20.11 0.72 -8.78
C ASN A 179 -18.72 1.38 -8.66
N ILE A 180 -18.32 2.08 -9.71
CA ILE A 180 -17.15 2.96 -9.70
C ILE A 180 -17.67 4.38 -9.41
N LEU A 181 -17.24 4.96 -8.28
CA LEU A 181 -17.86 6.19 -7.76
C LEU A 181 -17.19 7.48 -8.24
N ASN A 182 -15.95 7.42 -8.76
CA ASN A 182 -15.25 8.62 -9.19
C ASN A 182 -14.37 8.41 -10.43
N ASP A 183 -14.02 9.51 -11.07
CA ASP A 183 -13.28 9.54 -12.32
C ASP A 183 -11.84 9.04 -12.16
N GLU A 184 -11.21 9.25 -10.99
CA GLU A 184 -9.87 8.75 -10.72
C GLU A 184 -9.80 7.22 -10.79
N LEU A 185 -10.80 6.52 -10.23
CA LEU A 185 -10.84 5.07 -10.33
C LEU A 185 -11.19 4.61 -11.75
N GLN A 186 -12.05 5.34 -12.45
CA GLN A 186 -12.35 5.05 -13.85
C GLN A 186 -11.09 5.18 -14.73
N ALA A 187 -10.30 6.23 -14.53
CA ALA A 187 -9.03 6.44 -15.21
C ALA A 187 -8.01 5.32 -14.84
N SER A 188 -7.96 4.92 -13.58
CA SER A 188 -7.11 3.84 -13.09
C SER A 188 -7.46 2.49 -13.72
N LEU A 189 -8.74 2.20 -13.93
CA LEU A 189 -9.19 1.02 -14.65
C LEU A 189 -8.76 1.04 -16.13
N ALA A 190 -8.88 2.18 -16.79
CA ALA A 190 -8.39 2.35 -18.17
C ALA A 190 -6.87 2.13 -18.24
N LEU A 191 -6.11 2.74 -17.31
CA LEU A 191 -4.67 2.56 -17.18
C LEU A 191 -4.30 1.08 -17.01
N TRP A 192 -4.98 0.35 -16.10
CA TRP A 192 -4.76 -1.08 -15.92
C TRP A 192 -5.02 -1.87 -17.19
N ASN A 193 -6.11 -1.60 -17.91
CA ASN A 193 -6.44 -2.30 -19.15
C ASN A 193 -5.38 -2.13 -20.25
N VAL A 194 -4.71 -0.99 -20.28
CA VAL A 194 -3.60 -0.73 -21.23
C VAL A 194 -2.35 -1.52 -20.82
N TRP A 195 -1.97 -1.49 -19.54
CA TRP A 195 -0.66 -1.93 -19.08
C TRP A 195 -0.61 -3.31 -18.42
N LYS A 196 -1.75 -3.98 -18.19
CA LYS A 196 -1.81 -5.26 -17.44
C LYS A 196 -0.94 -6.39 -17.99
N ASN A 197 -0.61 -6.38 -19.28
CA ASN A 197 0.23 -7.38 -19.92
C ASN A 197 1.71 -6.95 -20.02
N ASP A 198 1.97 -5.64 -19.93
CA ASP A 198 3.29 -5.05 -20.19
C ASP A 198 3.73 -4.11 -19.06
N ILE A 199 3.44 -4.50 -17.80
CA ILE A 199 3.70 -3.67 -16.60
C ILE A 199 5.18 -3.25 -16.51
N LEU A 200 6.11 -4.10 -16.96
CA LEU A 200 7.55 -3.81 -16.91
C LEU A 200 7.99 -2.73 -17.90
N GLU A 201 7.19 -2.47 -18.93
CA GLU A 201 7.45 -1.40 -19.90
C GLU A 201 6.96 -0.03 -19.40
N LEU A 202 6.24 0.00 -18.27
CA LEU A 202 5.73 1.24 -17.68
C LEU A 202 6.91 2.12 -17.22
N SER A 203 7.09 3.26 -17.88
CA SER A 203 8.09 4.24 -17.48
C SER A 203 7.57 5.14 -16.36
N LEU A 204 8.26 5.15 -15.23
CA LEU A 204 7.90 5.92 -14.05
C LEU A 204 8.84 7.12 -13.91
N ILE A 205 8.31 8.33 -14.06
CA ILE A 205 9.13 9.57 -14.13
C ILE A 205 9.78 9.87 -12.78
N HIS A 206 9.09 9.63 -11.66
CA HIS A 206 9.57 9.96 -10.31
C HIS A 206 10.51 8.91 -9.70
N ILE A 207 10.65 7.74 -10.33
CA ILE A 207 11.73 6.83 -9.99
C ILE A 207 12.94 7.26 -10.81
N SER A 208 13.58 8.32 -10.37
CA SER A 208 14.96 8.55 -10.79
C SER A 208 15.79 7.44 -10.16
N GLU A 209 16.27 6.52 -10.98
CA GLU A 209 17.47 5.79 -10.59
C GLU A 209 18.53 6.84 -10.27
N PRO A 210 19.36 6.65 -9.22
CA PRO A 210 20.45 7.60 -8.91
C PRO A 210 21.43 7.82 -10.06
N THR A 211 21.25 7.13 -11.16
CA THR A 211 22.13 7.07 -12.34
C THR A 211 21.53 7.66 -13.62
N ARG A 212 20.27 8.11 -13.63
CA ARG A 212 19.76 8.85 -14.81
C ARG A 212 20.15 10.32 -14.67
N PRO A 213 21.10 10.84 -15.48
CA PRO A 213 21.28 12.27 -15.61
C PRO A 213 20.00 12.85 -16.24
N TYR A 214 19.50 13.93 -15.65
CA TYR A 214 18.44 14.74 -16.23
C TYR A 214 18.91 15.38 -17.53
#